data_f2f792b10b01de54bc0e9008ad698622
#
_entry.id   f2f792b10b01de54bc0e9008ad698622
#
_cell.length_a   1.000
_cell.length_b   1.000
_cell.length_c   1.000
_cell.angle_alpha   90.00
_cell.angle_beta   90.00
_cell.angle_gamma   90.00
#
_symmetry.space_group_name_H-M   'P 1'
#
loop_
_entity.id
_entity.type
_entity.pdbx_description
1 polymer ?
#
loop_
_entity_poly.entity_id
_entity_poly.type
_entity_poly.pdbx_seq_one_letter_code
_entity_poly.pdbx_strand_id
1 'polypeptide(L)'
;MPSIIIKTVDELARQRHAGQLLASVFDMLDTFIVPGVTTMAINDRVEDFIVNQLHARPASKGQYDFPYVLNTSINDVVCHGIPKATEHLRSGMIVNVDITLEKAGMIADSSKMYLIGDVSPLARRLVKTTYEAMWKGIEVVEPGATLGDIGHAIQRWVEEHGYSVVREYCGHGVGQEMHEEPQVLHYGRPGEGAVLQEGMVFTIEPMVNQGDSRIKTKKDGWTVVTRDKKLSAQWEHTVAVTANGFEVLTLRDDEQSRIR
;
A
#
# COMPACT_ATOMS: atom_id res chain seq x y z
N MET A 1 9.93 -12.75 -21.23
CA MET A 1 9.17 -12.13 -20.14
C MET A 1 10.13 -11.93 -18.99
N PRO A 2 10.11 -10.82 -18.28
CA PRO A 2 10.92 -10.68 -17.07
C PRO A 2 10.52 -11.81 -16.09
N SER A 3 11.53 -12.39 -15.42
CA SER A 3 11.30 -13.51 -14.48
C SER A 3 11.03 -12.98 -13.08
N ILE A 4 10.20 -13.68 -12.33
CA ILE A 4 10.01 -13.41 -10.90
C ILE A 4 11.34 -13.64 -10.18
N ILE A 5 11.76 -12.68 -9.36
CA ILE A 5 13.01 -12.73 -8.62
C ILE A 5 12.78 -13.41 -7.27
N ILE A 6 13.50 -14.50 -7.03
CA ILE A 6 13.53 -15.17 -5.71
C ILE A 6 14.66 -14.55 -4.91
N LYS A 7 14.31 -13.93 -3.79
CA LYS A 7 15.27 -13.25 -2.92
C LYS A 7 16.11 -14.26 -2.14
N THR A 8 17.40 -14.01 -2.07
CA THR A 8 18.30 -14.74 -1.19
C THR A 8 18.04 -14.42 0.28
N VAL A 9 18.55 -15.23 1.19
CA VAL A 9 18.44 -15.02 2.65
C VAL A 9 18.98 -13.64 3.05
N ASP A 10 20.10 -13.20 2.44
CA ASP A 10 20.70 -11.89 2.70
C ASP A 10 19.83 -10.75 2.18
N GLU A 11 19.28 -10.87 0.96
CA GLU A 11 18.36 -9.88 0.40
C GLU A 11 17.09 -9.76 1.23
N LEU A 12 16.51 -10.88 1.66
CA LEU A 12 15.35 -10.88 2.57
C LEU A 12 15.66 -10.19 3.90
N ALA A 13 16.84 -10.44 4.48
CA ALA A 13 17.24 -9.79 5.74
C ALA A 13 17.36 -8.28 5.58
N ARG A 14 17.95 -7.80 4.47
CA ARG A 14 18.05 -6.37 4.15
C ARG A 14 16.69 -5.76 3.86
N GLN A 15 15.83 -6.45 3.13
CA GLN A 15 14.49 -5.97 2.81
C GLN A 15 13.58 -5.94 4.05
N ARG A 16 13.70 -6.92 4.95
CA ARG A 16 13.06 -6.89 6.28
C ARG A 16 13.48 -5.66 7.08
N HIS A 17 14.77 -5.34 7.08
CA HIS A 17 15.26 -4.13 7.74
C HIS A 17 14.66 -2.86 7.11
N ALA A 18 14.62 -2.75 5.77
CA ALA A 18 13.97 -1.64 5.09
C ALA A 18 12.47 -1.53 5.46
N GLY A 19 11.77 -2.67 5.52
CA GLY A 19 10.36 -2.76 5.93
C GLY A 19 10.12 -2.28 7.36
N GLN A 20 10.97 -2.68 8.31
CA GLN A 20 10.88 -2.23 9.71
C GLN A 20 11.13 -0.71 9.83
N LEU A 21 12.06 -0.17 9.06
CA LEU A 21 12.27 1.27 9.00
C LEU A 21 11.05 2.00 8.43
N LEU A 22 10.44 1.45 7.37
CA LEU A 22 9.22 2.02 6.79
C LEU A 22 8.05 1.97 7.77
N ALA A 23 7.87 0.87 8.51
CA ALA A 23 6.85 0.76 9.54
C ALA A 23 7.00 1.89 10.59
N SER A 24 8.24 2.19 11.04
CA SER A 24 8.51 3.27 12.00
C SER A 24 8.16 4.67 11.46
N VAL A 25 8.13 4.87 10.13
CA VAL A 25 7.64 6.12 9.53
C VAL A 25 6.14 6.29 9.81
N PHE A 26 5.36 5.23 9.69
CA PHE A 26 3.92 5.26 9.99
C PHE A 26 3.65 5.47 11.49
N ASP A 27 4.43 4.85 12.37
CA ASP A 27 4.32 5.06 13.82
C ASP A 27 4.57 6.55 14.18
N MET A 28 5.56 7.19 13.56
CA MET A 28 5.79 8.63 13.68
C MET A 28 4.60 9.45 13.15
N LEU A 29 4.02 9.05 12.02
CA LEU A 29 2.89 9.76 11.40
C LEU A 29 1.59 9.64 12.19
N ASP A 30 1.38 8.58 12.96
CA ASP A 30 0.17 8.36 13.76
C ASP A 30 -0.14 9.51 14.73
N THR A 31 0.90 10.18 15.23
CA THR A 31 0.75 11.36 16.08
C THR A 31 0.81 12.69 15.33
N PHE A 32 1.31 12.69 14.09
CA PHE A 32 1.50 13.89 13.28
C PHE A 32 0.26 14.23 12.42
N ILE A 33 -0.43 13.21 11.91
CA ILE A 33 -1.57 13.39 11.00
C ILE A 33 -2.82 13.74 11.79
N VAL A 34 -3.11 15.05 11.88
CA VAL A 34 -4.27 15.61 12.58
C VAL A 34 -4.98 16.65 11.70
N PRO A 35 -6.23 17.04 12.01
CA PRO A 35 -6.90 18.13 11.31
C PRO A 35 -6.06 19.41 11.29
N GLY A 36 -5.97 20.07 10.11
CA GLY A 36 -5.19 21.28 9.88
C GLY A 36 -3.82 21.07 9.25
N VAL A 37 -3.22 19.88 9.37
CA VAL A 37 -1.96 19.56 8.70
C VAL A 37 -2.16 19.57 7.17
N THR A 38 -1.19 20.10 6.43
CA THR A 38 -1.21 20.05 4.97
C THR A 38 -0.58 18.75 4.46
N THR A 39 -0.99 18.29 3.28
CA THR A 39 -0.39 17.12 2.64
C THR A 39 1.10 17.34 2.34
N MET A 40 1.51 18.58 2.05
CA MET A 40 2.92 18.93 1.90
C MET A 40 3.69 18.83 3.22
N ALA A 41 3.10 19.23 4.34
CA ALA A 41 3.75 19.10 5.65
C ALA A 41 3.99 17.62 6.03
N ILE A 42 3.11 16.71 5.59
CA ILE A 42 3.33 15.26 5.73
C ILE A 42 4.53 14.83 4.89
N ASN A 43 4.61 15.27 3.62
CA ASN A 43 5.75 14.99 2.75
C ASN A 43 7.08 15.44 3.35
N ASP A 44 7.14 16.69 3.81
CA ASP A 44 8.37 17.27 4.37
C ASP A 44 8.80 16.57 5.67
N ARG A 45 7.82 16.20 6.50
CA ARG A 45 8.06 15.45 7.73
C ARG A 45 8.60 14.05 7.46
N VAL A 46 8.05 13.35 6.46
CA VAL A 46 8.51 12.02 6.06
C VAL A 46 9.90 12.09 5.42
N GLU A 47 10.15 13.08 4.57
CA GLU A 47 11.48 13.26 3.96
C GLU A 47 12.56 13.48 5.05
N ASP A 48 12.30 14.39 5.99
CA ASP A 48 13.20 14.64 7.11
C ASP A 48 13.48 13.37 7.94
N PHE A 49 12.42 12.62 8.26
CA PHE A 49 12.55 11.41 9.06
C PHE A 49 13.35 10.32 8.33
N ILE A 50 13.02 10.03 7.07
CA ILE A 50 13.69 9.00 6.27
C ILE A 50 15.18 9.37 6.07
N VAL A 51 15.48 10.62 5.68
CA VAL A 51 16.84 11.02 5.33
C VAL A 51 17.70 11.23 6.57
N ASN A 52 17.21 12.02 7.53
CA ASN A 52 18.05 12.51 8.64
C ASN A 52 18.02 11.60 9.88
N GLN A 53 16.94 10.84 10.10
CA GLN A 53 16.83 9.95 11.27
C GLN A 53 17.08 8.49 10.92
N LEU A 54 16.51 7.99 9.83
CA LEU A 54 16.68 6.60 9.41
C LEU A 54 17.93 6.39 8.55
N HIS A 55 18.53 7.47 8.03
CA HIS A 55 19.64 7.41 7.07
C HIS A 55 19.32 6.45 5.91
N ALA A 56 18.12 6.59 5.38
CA ALA A 56 17.57 5.84 4.25
C ALA A 56 17.27 6.79 3.07
N ARG A 57 16.94 6.24 1.91
CA ARG A 57 16.59 7.01 0.73
C ARG A 57 15.09 6.90 0.46
N PRO A 58 14.35 8.02 0.30
CA PRO A 58 12.98 7.97 -0.22
C PRO A 58 13.01 7.42 -1.66
N ALA A 59 12.32 6.31 -1.92
CA ALA A 59 12.41 5.64 -3.21
C ALA A 59 11.44 6.21 -4.25
N SER A 60 10.31 6.80 -3.82
CA SER A 60 9.35 7.45 -4.74
C SER A 60 9.90 8.72 -5.38
N LYS A 61 10.76 9.48 -4.68
CA LYS A 61 11.30 10.75 -5.17
C LYS A 61 12.26 10.51 -6.34
N GLY A 62 11.91 11.06 -7.50
CA GLY A 62 12.65 10.88 -8.75
C GLY A 62 12.21 9.67 -9.58
N GLN A 63 11.36 8.80 -9.04
CA GLN A 63 10.79 7.69 -9.80
C GLN A 63 9.78 8.23 -10.83
N TYR A 64 9.98 7.94 -12.11
CA TYR A 64 9.16 8.47 -13.21
C TYR A 64 8.97 10.01 -13.16
N ASP A 65 10.03 10.74 -12.72
CA ASP A 65 10.01 12.19 -12.52
C ASP A 65 9.06 12.69 -11.41
N PHE A 66 8.58 11.82 -10.52
CA PHE A 66 7.77 12.22 -9.38
C PHE A 66 8.62 13.03 -8.36
N PRO A 67 8.23 14.26 -8.00
CA PRO A 67 9.12 15.14 -7.23
C PRO A 67 9.03 14.99 -5.71
N TYR A 68 8.10 14.17 -5.21
CA TYR A 68 7.81 14.02 -3.78
C TYR A 68 8.22 12.66 -3.24
N VAL A 69 8.26 12.53 -1.90
CA VAL A 69 8.69 11.30 -1.22
C VAL A 69 7.54 10.34 -0.93
N LEU A 70 6.30 10.78 -1.12
CA LEU A 70 5.08 10.00 -0.85
C LEU A 70 3.91 10.47 -1.69
N ASN A 71 2.86 9.65 -1.74
CA ASN A 71 1.55 10.05 -2.25
C ASN A 71 0.58 10.32 -1.09
N THR A 72 -0.35 11.27 -1.29
CA THR A 72 -1.46 11.54 -0.36
C THR A 72 -2.78 11.52 -1.11
N SER A 73 -3.59 10.50 -0.86
CA SER A 73 -4.84 10.27 -1.59
C SER A 73 -6.05 10.49 -0.68
N ILE A 74 -6.73 11.64 -0.87
CA ILE A 74 -7.85 12.08 -0.01
C ILE A 74 -9.19 11.71 -0.64
N ASN A 75 -10.09 11.12 0.13
CA ASN A 75 -11.50 10.85 -0.17
C ASN A 75 -11.72 10.07 -1.48
N ASP A 76 -12.05 10.75 -2.59
CA ASP A 76 -12.29 10.16 -3.90
C ASP A 76 -11.01 9.94 -4.73
N VAL A 77 -9.84 10.31 -4.19
CA VAL A 77 -8.55 9.98 -4.79
C VAL A 77 -8.23 8.53 -4.47
N VAL A 78 -8.05 7.74 -5.52
CA VAL A 78 -7.80 6.29 -5.44
C VAL A 78 -6.35 6.01 -5.07
N CYS A 79 -5.42 6.65 -5.80
CA CYS A 79 -3.96 6.53 -5.59
C CYS A 79 -3.23 7.69 -6.27
N HIS A 80 -1.92 7.77 -6.04
CA HIS A 80 -1.00 8.73 -6.66
C HIS A 80 -1.38 10.21 -6.44
N GLY A 81 -2.05 10.52 -5.33
CA GLY A 81 -2.37 11.90 -4.97
C GLY A 81 -1.08 12.70 -4.70
N ILE A 82 -0.99 13.90 -5.29
CA ILE A 82 0.18 14.77 -5.18
C ILE A 82 0.07 15.64 -3.91
N PRO A 83 1.08 15.66 -3.02
CA PRO A 83 1.11 16.55 -1.86
C PRO A 83 1.07 18.04 -2.26
N LYS A 84 0.33 18.85 -1.48
CA LYS A 84 0.16 20.30 -1.74
C LYS A 84 0.20 21.10 -0.44
N ALA A 85 0.86 22.25 -0.46
CA ALA A 85 0.91 23.20 0.67
C ALA A 85 -0.47 23.85 0.96
N THR A 86 -1.38 23.85 -0.01
CA THR A 86 -2.73 24.43 0.12
C THR A 86 -3.81 23.41 0.48
N GLU A 87 -3.46 22.13 0.55
CA GLU A 87 -4.41 21.04 0.81
C GLU A 87 -4.33 20.64 2.28
N HIS A 88 -5.24 21.20 3.09
CA HIS A 88 -5.33 20.94 4.53
C HIS A 88 -6.26 19.78 4.83
N LEU A 89 -5.83 18.87 5.69
CA LEU A 89 -6.68 17.81 6.24
C LEU A 89 -7.76 18.42 7.13
N ARG A 90 -9.01 17.97 6.94
CA ARG A 90 -10.18 18.45 7.69
C ARG A 90 -10.91 17.27 8.32
N SER A 91 -11.52 17.50 9.49
CA SER A 91 -12.42 16.51 10.10
C SER A 91 -13.46 16.01 9.09
N GLY A 92 -13.67 14.70 9.06
CA GLY A 92 -14.54 14.00 8.11
C GLY A 92 -13.82 13.44 6.88
N MET A 93 -12.57 13.81 6.62
CA MET A 93 -11.78 13.26 5.53
C MET A 93 -11.17 11.90 5.91
N ILE A 94 -10.93 11.08 4.87
CA ILE A 94 -10.02 9.94 4.93
C ILE A 94 -8.85 10.22 4.00
N VAL A 95 -7.65 9.79 4.36
CA VAL A 95 -6.45 9.95 3.52
C VAL A 95 -5.60 8.70 3.57
N ASN A 96 -5.21 8.21 2.38
CA ASN A 96 -4.15 7.24 2.24
C ASN A 96 -2.81 7.98 2.15
N VAL A 97 -1.82 7.50 2.88
CA VAL A 97 -0.42 7.93 2.78
C VAL A 97 0.38 6.71 2.34
N ASP A 98 1.04 6.83 1.20
CA ASP A 98 1.74 5.78 0.50
C ASP A 98 3.22 6.14 0.37
N ILE A 99 4.11 5.30 0.89
CA ILE A 99 5.51 5.61 1.11
C ILE A 99 6.39 4.42 0.70
N THR A 100 7.39 4.70 -0.10
CA THR A 100 8.47 3.77 -0.39
C THR A 100 9.80 4.30 0.12
N LEU A 101 10.63 3.44 0.71
CA LEU A 101 12.01 3.76 1.06
C LEU A 101 12.98 2.65 0.64
N GLU A 102 14.22 3.06 0.40
CA GLU A 102 15.32 2.15 0.10
C GLU A 102 16.34 2.19 1.24
N LYS A 103 16.75 1.02 1.70
CA LYS A 103 17.85 0.83 2.64
C LYS A 103 18.72 -0.35 2.24
N ALA A 104 20.02 -0.14 2.20
CA ALA A 104 21.01 -1.17 1.85
C ALA A 104 20.73 -1.88 0.51
N GLY A 105 20.24 -1.12 -0.50
CA GLY A 105 19.93 -1.62 -1.85
C GLY A 105 18.63 -2.39 -1.96
N MET A 106 17.76 -2.37 -0.94
CA MET A 106 16.45 -3.02 -0.98
C MET A 106 15.34 -2.02 -0.67
N ILE A 107 14.25 -2.09 -1.45
CA ILE A 107 13.08 -1.22 -1.32
C ILE A 107 12.00 -1.94 -0.52
N ALA A 108 11.36 -1.18 0.36
CA ALA A 108 10.11 -1.53 1.03
C ALA A 108 9.02 -0.53 0.61
N ASP A 109 7.81 -1.03 0.45
CA ASP A 109 6.63 -0.29 0.01
C ASP A 109 5.45 -0.57 0.95
N SER A 110 4.73 0.46 1.36
CA SER A 110 3.55 0.31 2.21
C SER A 110 2.70 1.57 2.22
N SER A 111 1.40 1.38 2.42
CA SER A 111 0.49 2.50 2.62
C SER A 111 -0.46 2.30 3.81
N LYS A 112 -0.90 3.40 4.41
CA LYS A 112 -1.81 3.43 5.57
C LYS A 112 -2.92 4.44 5.37
N MET A 113 -4.15 4.08 5.78
CA MET A 113 -5.28 5.00 5.83
C MET A 113 -5.36 5.71 7.17
N TYR A 114 -5.63 7.00 7.12
CA TYR A 114 -5.90 7.83 8.30
C TYR A 114 -7.32 8.39 8.25
N LEU A 115 -8.01 8.31 9.39
CA LEU A 115 -9.33 8.89 9.60
C LEU A 115 -9.16 10.25 10.28
N ILE A 116 -9.51 11.33 9.60
CA ILE A 116 -9.23 12.68 10.09
C ILE A 116 -10.40 13.19 10.94
N GLY A 117 -10.16 13.29 12.24
CA GLY A 117 -11.18 13.73 13.19
C GLY A 117 -12.43 12.83 13.19
N ASP A 118 -13.60 13.42 13.14
CA ASP A 118 -14.87 12.70 13.16
C ASP A 118 -15.35 12.38 11.73
N VAL A 119 -15.14 11.14 11.30
CA VAL A 119 -15.52 10.64 9.97
C VAL A 119 -16.87 9.93 10.00
N SER A 120 -17.58 9.93 8.88
CA SER A 120 -18.87 9.24 8.75
C SER A 120 -18.72 7.72 8.99
N PRO A 121 -19.78 7.05 9.52
CA PRO A 121 -19.79 5.59 9.66
C PRO A 121 -19.49 4.85 8.35
N LEU A 122 -19.92 5.41 7.24
CA LEU A 122 -19.69 4.85 5.90
C LEU A 122 -18.20 4.91 5.51
N ALA A 123 -17.52 6.03 5.76
CA ALA A 123 -16.10 6.17 5.51
C ALA A 123 -15.28 5.21 6.38
N ARG A 124 -15.63 5.12 7.68
CA ARG A 124 -15.00 4.19 8.62
C ARG A 124 -15.17 2.74 8.18
N ARG A 125 -16.37 2.36 7.72
CA ARG A 125 -16.65 1.01 7.23
C ARG A 125 -15.84 0.69 5.98
N LEU A 126 -15.74 1.62 5.01
CA LEU A 126 -14.93 1.44 3.80
C LEU A 126 -13.46 1.19 4.16
N VAL A 127 -12.86 2.06 4.98
CA VAL A 127 -11.46 1.94 5.41
C VAL A 127 -11.19 0.61 6.11
N LYS A 128 -12.09 0.20 7.03
CA LYS A 128 -12.00 -1.09 7.72
C LYS A 128 -12.13 -2.27 6.75
N THR A 129 -13.10 -2.24 5.84
CA THR A 129 -13.30 -3.34 4.86
C THR A 129 -12.10 -3.49 3.94
N THR A 130 -11.48 -2.38 3.52
CA THR A 130 -10.27 -2.39 2.70
C THR A 130 -9.08 -2.97 3.47
N TYR A 131 -8.92 -2.62 4.73
CA TYR A 131 -7.91 -3.19 5.62
C TYR A 131 -8.06 -4.72 5.74
N GLU A 132 -9.29 -5.18 6.02
CA GLU A 132 -9.57 -6.61 6.11
C GLU A 132 -9.38 -7.31 4.76
N ALA A 133 -9.70 -6.65 3.64
CA ALA A 133 -9.47 -7.20 2.30
C ALA A 133 -7.98 -7.45 2.04
N MET A 134 -7.10 -6.52 2.41
CA MET A 134 -5.66 -6.70 2.32
C MET A 134 -5.21 -7.94 3.12
N TRP A 135 -5.67 -8.06 4.38
CA TRP A 135 -5.34 -9.21 5.21
C TRP A 135 -5.90 -10.52 4.68
N LYS A 136 -7.10 -10.53 4.07
CA LYS A 136 -7.62 -11.73 3.36
C LYS A 136 -6.71 -12.18 2.23
N GLY A 137 -6.09 -11.25 1.52
CA GLY A 137 -5.07 -11.56 0.53
C GLY A 137 -3.76 -12.09 1.15
N ILE A 138 -3.31 -11.48 2.25
CA ILE A 138 -2.09 -11.90 2.95
C ILE A 138 -2.24 -13.30 3.57
N GLU A 139 -3.39 -13.59 4.19
CA GLU A 139 -3.67 -14.86 4.87
C GLU A 139 -3.61 -16.10 3.96
N VAL A 140 -3.73 -15.93 2.64
CA VAL A 140 -3.62 -17.05 1.67
C VAL A 140 -2.22 -17.22 1.09
N VAL A 141 -1.26 -16.39 1.49
CA VAL A 141 0.12 -16.46 1.00
C VAL A 141 0.85 -17.62 1.66
N GLU A 142 1.12 -18.64 0.87
CA GLU A 142 1.95 -19.79 1.25
C GLU A 142 2.57 -20.45 0.01
N PRO A 143 3.65 -21.21 0.13
CA PRO A 143 4.18 -21.97 -1.00
C PRO A 143 3.14 -22.91 -1.61
N GLY A 144 2.96 -22.83 -2.92
CA GLY A 144 1.97 -23.63 -3.65
C GLY A 144 0.63 -22.95 -3.90
N ALA A 145 0.25 -21.91 -3.15
CA ALA A 145 -0.86 -21.03 -3.52
C ALA A 145 -0.52 -20.26 -4.81
N THR A 146 -1.51 -19.63 -5.42
CA THR A 146 -1.33 -18.85 -6.66
C THR A 146 -1.65 -17.37 -6.47
N LEU A 147 -1.18 -16.53 -7.37
CA LEU A 147 -1.56 -15.11 -7.38
C LEU A 147 -3.07 -14.91 -7.52
N GLY A 148 -3.74 -15.81 -8.25
CA GLY A 148 -5.21 -15.79 -8.39
C GLY A 148 -5.94 -16.10 -7.08
N ASP A 149 -5.35 -16.88 -6.17
CA ASP A 149 -5.92 -17.13 -4.85
C ASP A 149 -5.93 -15.85 -4.02
N ILE A 150 -4.83 -15.07 -4.06
CA ILE A 150 -4.73 -13.75 -3.41
C ILE A 150 -5.82 -12.81 -3.95
N GLY A 151 -5.86 -12.65 -5.28
CA GLY A 151 -6.83 -11.74 -5.92
C GLY A 151 -8.28 -12.15 -5.65
N HIS A 152 -8.57 -13.46 -5.68
CA HIS A 152 -9.90 -13.98 -5.39
C HIS A 152 -10.34 -13.72 -3.94
N ALA A 153 -9.46 -13.95 -2.97
CA ALA A 153 -9.76 -13.73 -1.56
C ALA A 153 -10.10 -12.24 -1.28
N ILE A 154 -9.31 -11.32 -1.87
CA ILE A 154 -9.55 -9.88 -1.78
C ILE A 154 -10.88 -9.50 -2.44
N GLN A 155 -11.06 -9.87 -3.70
CA GLN A 155 -12.24 -9.53 -4.48
C GLN A 155 -13.52 -10.01 -3.80
N ARG A 156 -13.55 -11.27 -3.39
CA ARG A 156 -14.71 -11.86 -2.73
C ARG A 156 -15.10 -11.08 -1.48
N TRP A 157 -14.13 -10.78 -0.61
CA TRP A 157 -14.38 -10.00 0.61
C TRP A 157 -14.94 -8.61 0.31
N VAL A 158 -14.36 -7.90 -0.65
CA VAL A 158 -14.77 -6.54 -1.04
C VAL A 158 -16.20 -6.54 -1.60
N GLU A 159 -16.51 -7.47 -2.54
CA GLU A 159 -17.81 -7.54 -3.21
C GLU A 159 -18.91 -8.01 -2.26
N GLU A 160 -18.65 -8.95 -1.33
CA GLU A 160 -19.59 -9.37 -0.27
C GLU A 160 -19.96 -8.21 0.66
N HIS A 161 -19.11 -7.19 0.80
CA HIS A 161 -19.37 -5.98 1.58
C HIS A 161 -20.01 -4.84 0.78
N GLY A 162 -20.32 -5.06 -0.51
CA GLY A 162 -21.00 -4.12 -1.39
C GLY A 162 -20.11 -3.01 -1.95
N TYR A 163 -18.79 -3.26 -2.03
CA TYR A 163 -17.80 -2.37 -2.61
C TYR A 163 -17.22 -2.93 -3.92
N SER A 164 -16.38 -2.16 -4.60
CA SER A 164 -15.75 -2.56 -5.86
C SER A 164 -14.22 -2.48 -5.77
N VAL A 165 -13.56 -3.49 -6.33
CA VAL A 165 -12.10 -3.50 -6.47
C VAL A 165 -11.70 -2.75 -7.74
N VAL A 166 -10.73 -1.85 -7.63
CA VAL A 166 -10.09 -1.20 -8.77
C VAL A 166 -9.27 -2.24 -9.55
N ARG A 167 -9.33 -2.20 -10.89
CA ARG A 167 -8.76 -3.24 -11.74
C ARG A 167 -7.57 -2.78 -12.57
N GLU A 168 -7.37 -1.48 -12.70
CA GLU A 168 -6.33 -0.88 -13.54
C GLU A 168 -4.98 -0.78 -12.83
N TYR A 169 -4.96 -0.99 -11.51
CA TYR A 169 -3.77 -1.01 -10.67
C TYR A 169 -3.68 -2.33 -9.92
N CYS A 170 -2.46 -2.71 -9.56
CA CYS A 170 -2.18 -3.98 -8.91
C CYS A 170 -0.98 -3.86 -7.98
N GLY A 171 -0.81 -4.80 -7.09
CA GLY A 171 0.44 -5.02 -6.39
C GLY A 171 1.52 -5.55 -7.33
N HIS A 172 2.75 -5.56 -6.87
CA HIS A 172 3.91 -5.87 -7.69
C HIS A 172 5.03 -6.53 -6.88
N GLY A 173 5.89 -7.27 -7.54
CA GLY A 173 7.17 -7.65 -6.96
C GLY A 173 7.95 -6.40 -6.57
N VAL A 174 8.71 -6.48 -5.49
CA VAL A 174 9.55 -5.38 -5.00
C VAL A 174 10.87 -5.93 -4.45
N GLY A 175 11.95 -5.19 -4.65
CA GLY A 175 13.26 -5.61 -4.19
C GLY A 175 14.33 -4.55 -4.41
N GLN A 176 15.24 -4.76 -5.33
CA GLN A 176 16.22 -3.75 -5.75
C GLN A 176 15.56 -2.66 -6.58
N GLU A 177 14.53 -3.03 -7.35
CA GLU A 177 13.68 -2.10 -8.07
C GLU A 177 12.32 -1.97 -7.35
N MET A 178 11.68 -0.79 -7.51
CA MET A 178 10.36 -0.54 -6.95
C MET A 178 9.31 -1.47 -7.54
N HIS A 179 9.34 -1.65 -8.86
CA HIS A 179 8.41 -2.50 -9.58
C HIS A 179 9.16 -3.66 -10.25
N GLU A 180 9.00 -4.85 -9.68
CA GLU A 180 9.48 -6.13 -10.23
C GLU A 180 8.29 -7.01 -10.61
N GLU A 181 8.54 -8.12 -11.31
CA GLU A 181 7.53 -9.19 -11.41
C GLU A 181 7.39 -9.94 -10.05
N PRO A 182 6.20 -10.45 -9.73
CA PRO A 182 4.99 -10.51 -10.56
C PRO A 182 4.06 -9.30 -10.37
N GLN A 183 3.09 -9.14 -11.27
CA GLN A 183 1.90 -8.33 -10.98
C GLN A 183 0.97 -9.12 -10.07
N VAL A 184 0.50 -8.48 -8.99
CA VAL A 184 -0.40 -9.07 -7.99
C VAL A 184 -1.77 -8.41 -8.10
N LEU A 185 -2.65 -9.00 -8.90
CA LEU A 185 -4.01 -8.49 -9.08
C LEU A 185 -4.83 -8.68 -7.80
N HIS A 186 -5.68 -7.70 -7.49
CA HIS A 186 -6.59 -7.75 -6.33
C HIS A 186 -7.96 -8.35 -6.68
N TYR A 187 -8.02 -9.08 -7.78
CA TYR A 187 -9.15 -9.87 -8.28
C TYR A 187 -8.62 -11.05 -9.08
N GLY A 188 -9.44 -12.09 -9.26
CA GLY A 188 -9.01 -13.25 -10.04
C GLY A 188 -9.78 -14.52 -9.70
N ARG A 189 -9.24 -15.64 -10.17
CA ARG A 189 -9.79 -16.97 -9.96
C ARG A 189 -8.79 -17.83 -9.18
N PRO A 190 -9.30 -18.66 -8.25
CA PRO A 190 -8.45 -19.59 -7.53
C PRO A 190 -7.66 -20.51 -8.49
N GLY A 191 -6.41 -20.76 -8.16
CA GLY A 191 -5.53 -21.64 -8.92
C GLY A 191 -4.96 -21.04 -10.21
N GLU A 192 -5.27 -19.77 -10.55
CA GLU A 192 -4.73 -19.10 -11.73
C GLU A 192 -3.49 -18.25 -11.40
N GLY A 193 -2.64 -18.02 -12.41
CA GLY A 193 -1.43 -17.19 -12.28
C GLY A 193 -0.21 -17.96 -11.79
N ALA A 194 0.83 -17.21 -11.40
CA ALA A 194 2.08 -17.83 -10.93
C ALA A 194 1.87 -18.51 -9.57
N VAL A 195 2.51 -19.67 -9.42
CA VAL A 195 2.56 -20.39 -8.15
C VAL A 195 3.56 -19.72 -7.23
N LEU A 196 3.16 -19.44 -5.99
CA LEU A 196 4.00 -18.81 -4.99
C LEU A 196 5.11 -19.77 -4.54
N GLN A 197 6.32 -19.22 -4.41
CA GLN A 197 7.50 -19.95 -3.98
C GLN A 197 8.19 -19.17 -2.86
N GLU A 198 8.81 -19.89 -1.93
CA GLU A 198 9.64 -19.29 -0.89
C GLU A 198 10.67 -18.32 -1.48
N GLY A 199 10.82 -17.17 -0.87
CA GLY A 199 11.71 -16.09 -1.31
C GLY A 199 11.10 -15.10 -2.30
N MET A 200 9.85 -15.30 -2.77
CA MET A 200 9.11 -14.25 -3.47
C MET A 200 8.78 -13.12 -2.51
N VAL A 201 8.92 -11.87 -2.98
CA VAL A 201 8.51 -10.67 -2.24
C VAL A 201 7.70 -9.78 -3.16
N PHE A 202 6.54 -9.35 -2.69
CA PHE A 202 5.61 -8.51 -3.46
C PHE A 202 4.71 -7.67 -2.54
N THR A 203 4.06 -6.66 -3.12
CA THR A 203 3.05 -5.87 -2.41
C THR A 203 1.65 -6.49 -2.55
N ILE A 204 0.83 -6.30 -1.52
CA ILE A 204 -0.62 -6.52 -1.55
C ILE A 204 -1.25 -5.20 -1.13
N GLU A 205 -1.93 -4.53 -2.08
CA GLU A 205 -2.32 -3.13 -1.98
C GLU A 205 -3.72 -2.83 -2.54
N PRO A 206 -4.77 -3.53 -2.13
CA PRO A 206 -6.08 -3.36 -2.73
C PRO A 206 -6.61 -1.94 -2.63
N MET A 207 -6.99 -1.37 -3.76
CA MET A 207 -7.75 -0.13 -3.87
C MET A 207 -9.23 -0.47 -3.99
N VAL A 208 -10.03 0.01 -3.04
CA VAL A 208 -11.45 -0.33 -2.90
C VAL A 208 -12.31 0.93 -3.02
N ASN A 209 -13.21 0.95 -3.99
CA ASN A 209 -14.14 2.04 -4.21
C ASN A 209 -15.49 1.79 -3.52
N GLN A 210 -16.05 2.84 -2.91
CA GLN A 210 -17.37 2.84 -2.34
C GLN A 210 -18.48 2.60 -3.38
N GLY A 211 -18.25 3.05 -4.61
CA GLY A 211 -19.17 2.93 -5.73
C GLY A 211 -18.70 1.91 -6.77
N ASP A 212 -18.73 2.30 -8.04
CA ASP A 212 -18.23 1.42 -9.10
C ASP A 212 -16.69 1.44 -9.20
N SER A 213 -16.15 0.46 -9.90
CA SER A 213 -14.69 0.28 -10.02
C SER A 213 -14.02 1.29 -10.96
N ARG A 214 -14.78 2.08 -11.73
CA ARG A 214 -14.24 2.96 -12.77
C ARG A 214 -13.49 4.15 -12.20
N ILE A 215 -12.32 4.40 -12.75
CA ILE A 215 -11.41 5.46 -12.36
C ILE A 215 -11.07 6.39 -13.53
N LYS A 216 -10.40 7.48 -13.24
CA LYS A 216 -9.79 8.36 -14.24
C LYS A 216 -8.57 9.05 -13.67
N THR A 217 -7.55 9.24 -14.49
CA THR A 217 -6.39 10.08 -14.16
C THR A 217 -6.72 11.55 -14.43
N LYS A 218 -6.31 12.43 -13.50
CA LYS A 218 -6.44 13.88 -13.66
C LYS A 218 -5.45 14.42 -14.69
N LYS A 219 -5.60 15.70 -15.04
CA LYS A 219 -4.74 16.40 -16.03
C LYS A 219 -3.28 16.54 -15.56
N ASP A 220 -3.01 16.37 -14.25
CA ASP A 220 -1.66 16.39 -13.71
C ASP A 220 -0.83 15.13 -14.09
N GLY A 221 -1.48 14.15 -14.71
CA GLY A 221 -0.84 12.90 -15.16
C GLY A 221 -0.61 11.86 -14.07
N TRP A 222 -0.89 12.19 -12.79
CA TRP A 222 -0.64 11.35 -11.63
C TRP A 222 -1.90 10.98 -10.86
N THR A 223 -2.63 11.98 -10.38
CA THR A 223 -3.75 11.79 -9.46
C THR A 223 -4.87 10.98 -10.11
N VAL A 224 -5.15 9.83 -9.54
CA VAL A 224 -6.23 8.92 -9.96
C VAL A 224 -7.44 9.12 -9.05
N VAL A 225 -8.63 9.27 -9.62
CA VAL A 225 -9.87 9.50 -8.87
C VAL A 225 -10.99 8.56 -9.33
N THR A 226 -11.94 8.29 -8.43
CA THR A 226 -13.17 7.59 -8.79
C THR A 226 -13.99 8.41 -9.80
N ARG A 227 -14.62 7.74 -10.77
CA ARG A 227 -15.48 8.45 -11.76
C ARG A 227 -16.76 8.98 -11.16
N ASP A 228 -17.31 8.28 -10.20
CA ASP A 228 -18.56 8.62 -9.51
C ASP A 228 -18.38 9.58 -8.34
N LYS A 229 -17.14 10.00 -8.04
CA LYS A 229 -16.74 10.88 -6.93
C LYS A 229 -17.09 10.36 -5.54
N LYS A 230 -17.31 9.07 -5.41
CA LYS A 230 -17.46 8.41 -4.11
C LYS A 230 -16.10 8.09 -3.51
N LEU A 231 -16.07 7.75 -2.22
CA LEU A 231 -14.84 7.46 -1.50
C LEU A 231 -14.08 6.26 -2.08
N SER A 232 -12.77 6.31 -1.97
CA SER A 232 -11.85 5.18 -2.20
C SER A 232 -10.93 5.02 -1.00
N ALA A 233 -10.50 3.80 -0.72
CA ALA A 233 -9.52 3.49 0.30
C ALA A 233 -8.51 2.47 -0.21
N GLN A 234 -7.26 2.56 0.29
CA GLN A 234 -6.16 1.65 -0.01
C GLN A 234 -5.40 1.34 1.27
N TRP A 235 -4.99 0.09 1.43
CA TRP A 235 -4.01 -0.34 2.40
C TRP A 235 -2.99 -1.21 1.72
N GLU A 236 -1.76 -1.21 2.23
CA GLU A 236 -0.69 -1.95 1.58
C GLU A 236 0.34 -2.46 2.57
N HIS A 237 0.84 -3.66 2.26
CA HIS A 237 2.03 -4.23 2.84
C HIS A 237 2.94 -4.88 1.80
N THR A 238 4.25 -4.82 2.05
CA THR A 238 5.23 -5.72 1.43
C THR A 238 5.24 -7.05 2.18
N VAL A 239 5.05 -8.13 1.44
CA VAL A 239 4.92 -9.51 1.97
C VAL A 239 5.94 -10.41 1.34
N ALA A 240 6.62 -11.22 2.15
CA ALA A 240 7.51 -12.29 1.70
C ALA A 240 6.85 -13.65 1.87
N VAL A 241 7.02 -14.53 0.88
CA VAL A 241 6.64 -15.95 0.98
C VAL A 241 7.73 -16.68 1.77
N THR A 242 7.36 -17.33 2.85
CA THR A 242 8.27 -18.15 3.68
C THR A 242 8.05 -19.63 3.43
N ALA A 243 8.90 -20.49 3.99
CA ALA A 243 8.76 -21.94 3.86
C ALA A 243 7.39 -22.49 4.32
N ASN A 244 6.72 -21.82 5.27
CA ASN A 244 5.49 -22.31 5.91
C ASN A 244 4.33 -21.28 5.89
N GLY A 245 4.36 -20.30 5.01
CA GLY A 245 3.35 -19.26 4.92
C GLY A 245 3.93 -17.93 4.46
N PHE A 246 3.72 -16.87 5.22
CA PHE A 246 4.16 -15.52 4.87
C PHE A 246 4.86 -14.79 6.04
N GLU A 247 5.55 -13.72 5.68
CA GLU A 247 6.04 -12.71 6.60
C GLU A 247 5.66 -11.31 6.04
N VAL A 248 5.05 -10.47 6.88
CA VAL A 248 4.77 -9.07 6.53
C VAL A 248 5.98 -8.23 6.90
N LEU A 249 6.76 -7.80 5.91
CA LEU A 249 8.02 -7.08 6.13
C LEU A 249 7.80 -5.64 6.65
N THR A 250 6.66 -5.05 6.34
CA THR A 250 6.26 -3.68 6.73
C THR A 250 5.23 -3.66 7.85
N LEU A 251 5.19 -4.70 8.70
CA LEU A 251 4.23 -4.81 9.79
C LEU A 251 4.42 -3.69 10.81
N ARG A 252 3.36 -2.95 11.10
CA ARG A 252 3.33 -1.84 12.06
C ARG A 252 3.06 -2.34 13.49
N ASP A 253 3.41 -1.54 14.48
CA ASP A 253 3.27 -1.92 15.90
C ASP A 253 1.82 -2.22 16.30
N ASP A 254 0.85 -1.47 15.77
CA ASP A 254 -0.58 -1.65 16.01
C ASP A 254 -1.17 -2.93 15.37
N GLU A 255 -0.41 -3.63 14.53
CA GLU A 255 -0.82 -4.83 13.78
C GLU A 255 -0.24 -6.14 14.34
N GLN A 256 0.59 -6.11 15.37
CA GLN A 256 1.25 -7.29 15.93
C GLN A 256 0.28 -8.43 16.34
N SER A 257 -0.98 -8.11 16.62
CA SER A 257 -2.01 -9.12 16.95
C SER A 257 -2.48 -9.93 15.74
N ARG A 258 -2.18 -9.50 14.51
CA ARG A 258 -2.60 -10.17 13.27
C ARG A 258 -1.78 -11.42 12.94
N ILE A 259 -0.56 -11.49 13.44
CA ILE A 259 0.40 -12.57 13.15
C ILE A 259 0.62 -13.55 14.30
N ARG A 260 -0.29 -13.57 15.28
CA ARG A 260 -0.25 -14.48 16.44
C ARG A 260 -1.03 -15.75 16.18
#